data_a8c4849b5021a945eed65801c858cae2
#
_entry.id   a8c4849b5021a945eed65801c858cae2
#
_cell.length_a   1.000
_cell.length_b   1.000
_cell.length_c   1.000
_cell.angle_alpha   90.00
_cell.angle_beta   90.00
_cell.angle_gamma   90.00
#
_symmetry.space_group_name_H-M   'P 1'
#
loop_
_entity.id
_entity.type
_entity.pdbx_description
1 polymer ?
#
loop_
_entity_poly.entity_id
_entity_poly.type
_entity_poly.pdbx_seq_one_letter_code
_entity_poly.pdbx_strand_id
1 'polypeptide(L)'
;MMNGMKNLFIVIIPLFLLGSLFGQREQPEVRTLDSQFSKSTKCLNPEYLLFPSKPKGDEKPALLIYLHGAGGVGDDVRRLQGQARALLEGINQFKKGPCHIVVPQCSRTRKVGGRGTWEASDLDLLLKGLSASLDFDSKRIYLTGNSMGGYGSWTWGGQSPQHFAAIAPVVGGIGPGGPKDVTKELERWAVNLAKVPVYAFAGAKDKVVPAENAQSQR
;
A
#
# COMPACT_ATOMS: atom_id res chain seq x y z
N MET A 1 47.72 -56.10 28.29
CA MET A 1 47.12 -55.49 27.08
C MET A 1 45.73 -54.97 27.43
N MET A 2 45.63 -53.67 27.70
CA MET A 2 44.34 -53.06 28.04
C MET A 2 43.87 -52.18 26.88
N ASN A 3 42.78 -52.59 26.23
CA ASN A 3 42.14 -51.85 25.15
C ASN A 3 41.33 -50.70 25.75
N GLY A 4 41.72 -49.47 25.54
CA GLY A 4 40.97 -48.29 25.92
C GLY A 4 39.88 -47.99 24.88
N MET A 5 38.63 -48.19 25.26
CA MET A 5 37.48 -47.72 24.49
C MET A 5 37.36 -46.19 24.66
N LYS A 6 37.57 -45.48 23.56
CA LYS A 6 37.29 -44.05 23.49
C LYS A 6 35.77 -43.84 23.33
N ASN A 7 35.12 -43.34 24.36
CA ASN A 7 33.72 -42.92 24.29
C ASN A 7 33.63 -41.66 23.43
N LEU A 8 33.04 -41.79 22.26
CA LEU A 8 32.67 -40.67 21.38
C LEU A 8 31.30 -40.13 21.85
N PHE A 9 31.29 -38.99 22.56
CA PHE A 9 30.08 -38.27 22.87
C PHE A 9 29.64 -37.51 21.62
N ILE A 10 28.62 -38.01 20.94
CA ILE A 10 27.90 -37.28 19.90
C ILE A 10 26.94 -36.34 20.58
N VAL A 11 27.26 -35.05 20.63
CA VAL A 11 26.34 -34.01 21.04
C VAL A 11 25.38 -33.75 19.89
N ILE A 12 24.19 -34.32 19.97
CA ILE A 12 23.08 -34.00 19.06
C ILE A 12 22.54 -32.66 19.54
N ILE A 13 22.95 -31.58 18.88
CA ILE A 13 22.31 -30.26 19.05
C ILE A 13 20.98 -30.36 18.28
N PRO A 14 19.83 -30.19 18.98
CA PRO A 14 18.56 -30.23 18.27
C PRO A 14 18.46 -29.06 17.30
N LEU A 15 18.33 -29.36 16.02
CA LEU A 15 18.21 -28.44 14.89
C LEU A 15 16.91 -27.58 14.93
N PHE A 16 16.21 -27.58 16.05
CA PHE A 16 14.94 -26.87 16.24
C PHE A 16 15.07 -25.40 16.69
N LEU A 17 16.27 -24.90 16.94
CA LEU A 17 16.48 -23.54 17.48
C LEU A 17 16.88 -22.49 16.43
N LEU A 18 17.03 -22.86 15.16
CA LEU A 18 17.36 -21.89 14.08
C LEU A 18 16.13 -21.29 13.35
N GLY A 19 14.93 -21.67 13.75
CA GLY A 19 13.68 -21.19 13.12
C GLY A 19 13.17 -19.83 13.61
N SER A 20 13.75 -19.22 14.66
CA SER A 20 13.15 -18.04 15.32
C SER A 20 13.87 -16.71 15.08
N LEU A 21 14.86 -16.66 14.18
CA LEU A 21 15.57 -15.40 13.84
C LEU A 21 15.06 -14.68 12.59
N PHE A 22 14.19 -15.30 11.81
CA PHE A 22 13.42 -14.59 10.80
C PHE A 22 12.16 -14.07 11.49
N GLY A 23 12.10 -12.74 11.73
CA GLY A 23 10.94 -12.10 12.32
C GLY A 23 9.66 -12.66 11.68
N GLN A 24 8.72 -13.11 12.51
CA GLN A 24 7.44 -13.63 12.07
C GLN A 24 6.83 -12.60 11.12
N ARG A 25 6.71 -12.93 9.83
CA ARG A 25 5.95 -12.12 8.89
C ARG A 25 4.52 -12.09 9.42
N GLU A 26 4.07 -10.94 9.88
CA GLU A 26 2.68 -10.79 10.25
C GLU A 26 1.84 -11.16 9.03
N GLN A 27 1.00 -12.18 9.19
CA GLN A 27 0.09 -12.59 8.10
C GLN A 27 -0.94 -11.48 7.90
N PRO A 28 -1.29 -11.18 6.65
CA PRO A 28 -2.32 -10.19 6.40
C PRO A 28 -3.67 -10.67 6.92
N GLU A 29 -4.42 -9.75 7.47
CA GLU A 29 -5.80 -9.95 7.86
C GLU A 29 -6.72 -9.42 6.76
N VAL A 30 -7.78 -10.17 6.44
CA VAL A 30 -8.88 -9.64 5.65
C VAL A 30 -9.80 -8.87 6.59
N ARG A 31 -9.99 -7.60 6.32
CA ARG A 31 -10.89 -6.73 7.08
C ARG A 31 -11.99 -6.22 6.15
N THR A 32 -13.13 -5.90 6.74
CA THR A 32 -14.28 -5.34 6.01
C THR A 32 -14.54 -3.92 6.47
N LEU A 33 -14.64 -3.01 5.52
CA LEU A 33 -15.05 -1.64 5.76
C LEU A 33 -16.51 -1.61 6.24
N ASP A 34 -16.75 -0.90 7.34
CA ASP A 34 -18.11 -0.78 7.90
C ASP A 34 -19.12 -0.35 6.83
N SER A 35 -20.32 -0.92 6.93
CA SER A 35 -21.39 -0.73 5.95
C SER A 35 -21.83 0.74 5.81
N GLN A 36 -21.71 1.55 6.87
CA GLN A 36 -21.99 2.98 6.83
C GLN A 36 -21.08 3.74 5.84
N PHE A 37 -19.85 3.23 5.59
CA PHE A 37 -18.92 3.79 4.62
C PHE A 37 -18.99 3.04 3.30
N SER A 38 -18.96 1.70 3.32
CA SER A 38 -18.81 0.87 2.12
C SER A 38 -20.03 0.94 1.17
N LYS A 39 -21.24 1.19 1.70
CA LYS A 39 -22.46 1.35 0.86
C LYS A 39 -22.39 2.55 -0.07
N SER A 40 -21.64 3.58 0.28
CA SER A 40 -21.49 4.81 -0.49
C SER A 40 -20.30 4.79 -1.45
N THR A 41 -19.48 3.73 -1.44
CA THR A 41 -18.37 3.58 -2.38
C THR A 41 -18.87 3.12 -3.75
N LYS A 42 -18.21 3.58 -4.82
CA LYS A 42 -18.61 3.33 -6.21
C LYS A 42 -17.88 2.15 -6.83
N CYS A 43 -16.58 2.02 -6.57
CA CYS A 43 -15.73 1.00 -7.17
C CYS A 43 -14.82 0.27 -6.17
N LEU A 44 -14.90 0.58 -4.89
CA LEU A 44 -14.10 -0.08 -3.87
C LEU A 44 -14.75 -1.40 -3.42
N ASN A 45 -13.95 -2.48 -3.35
CA ASN A 45 -14.34 -3.69 -2.65
C ASN A 45 -14.49 -3.35 -1.16
N PRO A 46 -15.58 -3.74 -0.48
CA PRO A 46 -15.70 -3.56 0.97
C PRO A 46 -14.59 -4.23 1.77
N GLU A 47 -14.04 -5.34 1.28
CA GLU A 47 -12.90 -6.00 1.91
C GLU A 47 -11.58 -5.33 1.51
N TYR A 48 -10.61 -5.36 2.44
CA TYR A 48 -9.24 -4.93 2.22
C TYR A 48 -8.25 -5.81 3.00
N LEU A 49 -6.99 -5.86 2.58
CA LEU A 49 -5.94 -6.49 3.37
C LEU A 49 -5.36 -5.49 4.35
N LEU A 50 -5.21 -5.92 5.60
CA LEU A 50 -4.47 -5.22 6.63
C LEU A 50 -3.26 -6.06 7.04
N PHE A 51 -2.07 -5.47 6.97
CA PHE A 51 -0.87 -5.96 7.64
C PHE A 51 -0.73 -5.15 8.93
N PRO A 52 -1.15 -5.71 10.06
CA PRO A 52 -1.16 -4.98 11.32
C PRO A 52 0.26 -4.76 11.83
N SER A 53 0.44 -3.75 12.63
CA SER A 53 1.68 -3.51 13.39
C SER A 53 1.32 -3.12 14.81
N LYS A 54 2.09 -3.60 15.76
CA LYS A 54 1.91 -3.24 17.17
C LYS A 54 2.60 -1.91 17.46
N PRO A 55 2.08 -1.10 18.39
CA PRO A 55 2.79 0.06 18.91
C PRO A 55 4.17 -0.35 19.46
N LYS A 56 5.12 0.57 19.43
CA LYS A 56 6.44 0.39 20.02
C LYS A 56 6.62 1.39 21.17
N GLY A 57 6.42 0.93 22.41
CA GLY A 57 6.28 1.84 23.54
C GLY A 57 5.06 2.74 23.33
N ASP A 58 5.24 4.05 23.47
CA ASP A 58 4.20 5.05 23.27
C ASP A 58 4.00 5.45 21.80
N GLU A 59 4.83 4.91 20.87
CA GLU A 59 4.76 5.23 19.46
C GLU A 59 3.62 4.48 18.79
N LYS A 60 2.54 5.19 18.40
CA LYS A 60 1.46 4.62 17.59
C LYS A 60 1.97 4.25 16.20
N PRO A 61 1.46 3.19 15.57
CA PRO A 61 1.81 2.87 14.19
C PRO A 61 1.50 4.01 13.22
N ALA A 62 2.35 4.20 12.24
CA ALA A 62 1.99 4.95 11.03
C ALA A 62 0.95 4.15 10.22
N LEU A 63 0.31 4.81 9.24
CA LEU A 63 -0.56 4.15 8.27
C LEU A 63 0.01 4.32 6.87
N LEU A 64 0.30 3.22 6.18
CA LEU A 64 0.63 3.24 4.76
C LEU A 64 -0.50 2.60 3.96
N ILE A 65 -1.01 3.34 2.98
CA ILE A 65 -2.03 2.85 2.04
C ILE A 65 -1.35 2.57 0.71
N TYR A 66 -1.50 1.33 0.21
CA TYR A 66 -0.96 0.89 -1.07
C TYR A 66 -2.07 0.61 -2.08
N LEU A 67 -2.08 1.34 -3.16
CA LEU A 67 -3.02 1.18 -4.27
C LEU A 67 -2.41 0.27 -5.34
N HIS A 68 -3.08 -0.85 -5.61
CA HIS A 68 -2.60 -1.83 -6.59
C HIS A 68 -2.74 -1.34 -8.04
N GLY A 69 -1.97 -1.94 -8.95
CA GLY A 69 -2.12 -1.77 -10.40
C GLY A 69 -3.35 -2.49 -10.97
N ALA A 70 -3.60 -2.33 -12.26
CA ALA A 70 -4.78 -2.90 -12.94
C ALA A 70 -4.95 -4.41 -12.75
N GLY A 71 -3.86 -5.16 -12.61
CA GLY A 71 -3.91 -6.61 -12.34
C GLY A 71 -4.50 -7.00 -10.98
N GLY A 72 -4.70 -6.05 -10.05
CA GLY A 72 -5.31 -6.28 -8.74
C GLY A 72 -6.84 -6.10 -8.73
N VAL A 73 -7.43 -5.59 -9.81
CA VAL A 73 -8.88 -5.41 -9.91
C VAL A 73 -9.58 -6.76 -9.75
N GLY A 74 -10.50 -6.85 -8.79
CA GLY A 74 -11.17 -8.11 -8.46
C GLY A 74 -12.13 -7.96 -7.30
N ASP A 75 -12.63 -9.10 -6.83
CA ASP A 75 -13.55 -9.20 -5.71
C ASP A 75 -13.05 -10.24 -4.67
N ASP A 76 -11.76 -10.53 -4.68
CA ASP A 76 -11.05 -11.34 -3.68
C ASP A 76 -9.72 -10.65 -3.33
N VAL A 77 -9.68 -10.02 -2.19
CA VAL A 77 -8.52 -9.25 -1.72
C VAL A 77 -7.29 -10.11 -1.40
N ARG A 78 -7.47 -11.41 -1.15
CA ARG A 78 -6.36 -12.32 -0.85
C ARG A 78 -5.36 -12.41 -2.00
N ARG A 79 -5.83 -12.19 -3.23
CA ARG A 79 -5.00 -12.16 -4.44
C ARG A 79 -4.01 -10.98 -4.47
N LEU A 80 -4.24 -9.94 -3.66
CA LEU A 80 -3.37 -8.77 -3.57
C LEU A 80 -2.07 -9.04 -2.81
N GLN A 81 -1.99 -10.13 -2.03
CA GLN A 81 -0.76 -10.48 -1.31
C GLN A 81 0.46 -10.57 -2.23
N GLY A 82 0.29 -11.15 -3.42
CA GLY A 82 1.35 -11.23 -4.43
C GLY A 82 1.76 -9.88 -4.98
N GLN A 83 0.82 -8.97 -5.19
CA GLN A 83 1.11 -7.63 -5.72
C GLN A 83 1.76 -6.70 -4.68
N ALA A 84 1.38 -6.84 -3.42
CA ALA A 84 1.97 -6.07 -2.32
C ALA A 84 3.36 -6.58 -1.91
N ARG A 85 3.77 -7.77 -2.37
CA ARG A 85 4.97 -8.46 -1.86
C ARG A 85 6.24 -7.62 -1.96
N ALA A 86 6.56 -7.06 -3.11
CA ALA A 86 7.78 -6.27 -3.30
C ALA A 86 7.79 -5.02 -2.41
N LEU A 87 6.63 -4.36 -2.25
CA LEU A 87 6.47 -3.24 -1.34
C LEU A 87 6.72 -3.66 0.10
N LEU A 88 6.12 -4.77 0.53
CA LEU A 88 6.26 -5.29 1.90
C LEU A 88 7.71 -5.68 2.22
N GLU A 89 8.39 -6.30 1.27
CA GLU A 89 9.82 -6.64 1.41
C GLU A 89 10.67 -5.36 1.58
N GLY A 90 10.46 -4.34 0.75
CA GLY A 90 11.14 -3.06 0.85
C GLY A 90 10.85 -2.34 2.15
N ILE A 91 9.58 -2.26 2.57
CA ILE A 91 9.20 -1.63 3.83
C ILE A 91 9.83 -2.35 5.02
N ASN A 92 9.78 -3.69 5.06
CA ASN A 92 10.38 -4.46 6.16
C ASN A 92 11.89 -4.28 6.27
N GLN A 93 12.57 -4.03 5.15
CA GLN A 93 14.01 -3.75 5.13
C GLN A 93 14.34 -2.35 5.65
N PHE A 94 13.50 -1.34 5.36
CA PHE A 94 13.84 0.06 5.60
C PHE A 94 12.98 0.76 6.66
N LYS A 95 11.90 0.13 7.15
CA LYS A 95 11.04 0.76 8.17
C LYS A 95 11.81 1.04 9.47
N LYS A 96 11.62 2.24 9.99
CA LYS A 96 12.25 2.66 11.25
C LYS A 96 11.33 2.54 12.47
N GLY A 97 10.03 2.38 12.27
CA GLY A 97 9.02 2.33 13.33
C GLY A 97 7.82 1.46 12.97
N PRO A 98 6.83 1.33 13.86
CA PRO A 98 5.62 0.59 13.62
C PRO A 98 4.80 1.25 12.50
N CYS A 99 4.23 0.42 11.62
CA CYS A 99 3.46 0.88 10.48
C CYS A 99 2.41 -0.16 10.08
N HIS A 100 1.13 0.21 10.14
CA HIS A 100 0.07 -0.55 9.50
C HIS A 100 0.15 -0.37 7.99
N ILE A 101 -0.08 -1.45 7.23
CA ILE A 101 -0.16 -1.37 5.78
C ILE A 101 -1.54 -1.84 5.37
N VAL A 102 -2.27 -0.99 4.65
CA VAL A 102 -3.61 -1.25 4.13
C VAL A 102 -3.55 -1.36 2.62
N VAL A 103 -4.10 -2.45 2.10
CA VAL A 103 -4.17 -2.72 0.66
C VAL A 103 -5.64 -2.88 0.27
N PRO A 104 -6.31 -1.80 -0.13
CA PRO A 104 -7.67 -1.86 -0.64
C PRO A 104 -7.71 -2.50 -2.03
N GLN A 105 -8.89 -2.88 -2.51
CA GLN A 105 -9.09 -3.44 -3.84
C GLN A 105 -10.13 -2.66 -4.62
N CYS A 106 -9.80 -2.30 -5.87
CA CYS A 106 -10.82 -1.93 -6.85
C CYS A 106 -11.67 -3.15 -7.19
N SER A 107 -12.98 -3.07 -7.01
CA SER A 107 -13.92 -4.13 -7.35
C SER A 107 -14.03 -4.30 -8.87
N ARG A 108 -14.19 -5.54 -9.30
CA ARG A 108 -14.49 -5.87 -10.70
C ARG A 108 -15.94 -5.60 -11.05
N THR A 109 -16.84 -5.80 -10.09
CA THR A 109 -18.29 -5.70 -10.26
C THR A 109 -18.81 -4.30 -10.02
N ARG A 110 -18.15 -3.51 -9.18
CA ARG A 110 -18.49 -2.12 -8.84
C ARG A 110 -17.60 -1.19 -9.67
N LYS A 111 -18.05 -0.80 -10.86
CA LYS A 111 -17.24 0.00 -11.79
C LYS A 111 -17.89 1.34 -12.08
N VAL A 112 -17.06 2.39 -12.11
CA VAL A 112 -17.42 3.67 -12.71
C VAL A 112 -16.84 3.70 -14.12
N GLY A 113 -17.67 3.98 -15.13
CA GLY A 113 -17.20 4.13 -16.50
C GLY A 113 -16.61 2.86 -17.15
N GLY A 114 -16.94 1.67 -16.67
CA GLY A 114 -16.53 0.38 -17.28
C GLY A 114 -15.08 -0.06 -17.05
N ARG A 115 -14.25 0.77 -16.44
CA ARG A 115 -12.86 0.43 -16.04
C ARG A 115 -12.75 0.49 -14.52
N GLY A 116 -12.05 -0.46 -13.91
CA GLY A 116 -11.65 -0.33 -12.51
C GLY A 116 -10.66 0.82 -12.40
N THR A 117 -11.02 1.86 -11.68
CA THR A 117 -10.17 3.02 -11.39
C THR A 117 -10.24 3.33 -9.90
N TRP A 118 -9.25 4.06 -9.40
CA TRP A 118 -9.26 4.55 -8.04
C TRP A 118 -10.04 5.86 -7.97
N GLU A 119 -11.14 5.85 -7.22
CA GLU A 119 -11.94 7.04 -6.95
C GLU A 119 -11.53 7.66 -5.61
N ALA A 120 -11.12 8.93 -5.62
CA ALA A 120 -10.67 9.60 -4.40
C ALA A 120 -11.77 9.66 -3.33
N SER A 121 -13.04 9.84 -3.73
CA SER A 121 -14.18 9.83 -2.80
C SER A 121 -14.34 8.48 -2.08
N ASP A 122 -14.07 7.37 -2.76
CA ASP A 122 -14.10 6.03 -2.15
C ASP A 122 -12.95 5.85 -1.15
N LEU A 123 -11.77 6.37 -1.49
CA LEU A 123 -10.60 6.32 -0.64
C LEU A 123 -10.74 7.24 0.60
N ASP A 124 -11.43 8.37 0.48
CA ASP A 124 -11.81 9.20 1.63
C ASP A 124 -12.76 8.45 2.59
N LEU A 125 -13.71 7.67 2.05
CA LEU A 125 -14.58 6.83 2.86
C LEU A 125 -13.82 5.68 3.52
N LEU A 126 -12.88 5.06 2.80
CA LEU A 126 -11.97 4.06 3.37
C LEU A 126 -11.19 4.66 4.54
N LEU A 127 -10.54 5.82 4.36
CA LEU A 127 -9.75 6.45 5.41
C LEU A 127 -10.59 6.81 6.64
N LYS A 128 -11.82 7.29 6.44
CA LYS A 128 -12.77 7.52 7.55
C LYS A 128 -13.07 6.24 8.32
N GLY A 129 -13.31 5.13 7.62
CA GLY A 129 -13.57 3.84 8.25
C GLY A 129 -12.34 3.29 8.99
N LEU A 130 -11.14 3.45 8.40
CA LEU A 130 -9.88 3.08 9.06
C LEU A 130 -9.67 3.90 10.35
N SER A 131 -9.92 5.21 10.29
CA SER A 131 -9.78 6.10 11.45
C SER A 131 -10.76 5.77 12.59
N ALA A 132 -11.91 5.16 12.26
CA ALA A 132 -12.89 4.71 13.25
C ALA A 132 -12.57 3.35 13.87
N SER A 133 -11.77 2.51 13.20
CA SER A 133 -11.60 1.09 13.58
C SER A 133 -10.16 0.66 13.85
N LEU A 134 -9.17 1.51 13.54
CA LEU A 134 -7.75 1.19 13.64
C LEU A 134 -7.01 2.29 14.41
N ASP A 135 -6.19 1.90 15.38
CA ASP A 135 -5.37 2.87 16.14
C ASP A 135 -4.04 3.12 15.42
N PHE A 136 -3.88 4.33 14.86
CA PHE A 136 -2.67 4.79 14.20
C PHE A 136 -2.44 6.29 14.44
N ASP A 137 -1.24 6.76 14.13
CA ASP A 137 -0.93 8.20 14.17
C ASP A 137 -1.48 8.92 12.93
N SER A 138 -2.50 9.72 13.13
CA SER A 138 -3.16 10.49 12.05
C SER A 138 -2.25 11.52 11.37
N LYS A 139 -1.10 11.86 11.95
CA LYS A 139 -0.09 12.71 11.33
C LYS A 139 0.92 11.95 10.48
N ARG A 140 0.89 10.63 10.49
CA ARG A 140 1.81 9.75 9.76
C ARG A 140 1.06 8.81 8.83
N ILE A 141 0.26 9.40 7.94
CA ILE A 141 -0.44 8.68 6.87
C ILE A 141 0.36 8.84 5.58
N TYR A 142 0.68 7.73 4.94
CA TYR A 142 1.46 7.66 3.71
C TYR A 142 0.67 6.98 2.61
N LEU A 143 0.86 7.45 1.37
CA LEU A 143 0.18 6.89 0.21
C LEU A 143 1.20 6.47 -0.84
N THR A 144 1.02 5.28 -1.38
CA THR A 144 1.77 4.80 -2.55
C THR A 144 0.89 3.91 -3.42
N GLY A 145 1.32 3.68 -4.62
CA GLY A 145 0.65 2.76 -5.55
C GLY A 145 1.39 2.70 -6.87
N ASN A 146 1.23 1.60 -7.60
CA ASN A 146 1.91 1.39 -8.87
C ASN A 146 0.95 1.37 -10.06
N SER A 147 1.37 1.88 -11.22
CA SER A 147 0.60 1.90 -12.46
C SER A 147 -0.79 2.55 -12.24
N MET A 148 -1.89 1.84 -12.40
CA MET A 148 -3.23 2.34 -12.05
C MET A 148 -3.28 2.90 -10.62
N GLY A 149 -2.60 2.26 -9.65
CA GLY A 149 -2.46 2.77 -8.29
C GLY A 149 -1.58 4.01 -8.18
N GLY A 150 -0.61 4.18 -9.07
CA GLY A 150 0.17 5.40 -9.23
C GLY A 150 -0.73 6.58 -9.65
N TYR A 151 -1.60 6.38 -10.65
CA TYR A 151 -2.64 7.36 -11.03
C TYR A 151 -3.58 7.66 -9.86
N GLY A 152 -4.02 6.63 -9.13
CA GLY A 152 -4.84 6.78 -7.93
C GLY A 152 -4.15 7.62 -6.84
N SER A 153 -2.84 7.42 -6.66
CA SER A 153 -2.04 8.17 -5.69
C SER A 153 -1.93 9.64 -6.07
N TRP A 154 -1.72 9.96 -7.34
CA TRP A 154 -1.75 11.33 -7.84
C TRP A 154 -3.14 11.97 -7.68
N THR A 155 -4.20 11.24 -8.06
CA THR A 155 -5.59 11.72 -8.00
C THR A 155 -5.99 12.02 -6.55
N TRP A 156 -5.79 11.07 -5.65
CA TRP A 156 -6.20 11.26 -4.26
C TRP A 156 -5.33 12.30 -3.54
N GLY A 157 -4.02 12.26 -3.77
CA GLY A 157 -3.11 13.28 -3.25
C GLY A 157 -3.42 14.68 -3.76
N GLY A 158 -3.78 14.82 -5.05
CA GLY A 158 -4.16 16.08 -5.65
C GLY A 158 -5.51 16.64 -5.16
N GLN A 159 -6.45 15.75 -4.83
CA GLN A 159 -7.76 16.16 -4.32
C GLN A 159 -7.78 16.38 -2.81
N SER A 160 -7.09 15.53 -2.04
CA SER A 160 -7.15 15.52 -0.57
C SER A 160 -5.75 15.49 0.08
N PRO A 161 -4.85 16.46 -0.24
CA PRO A 161 -3.45 16.46 0.21
C PRO A 161 -3.32 16.51 1.74
N GLN A 162 -4.31 17.07 2.43
CA GLN A 162 -4.32 17.24 3.88
C GLN A 162 -4.30 15.92 4.67
N HIS A 163 -4.57 14.81 4.01
CA HIS A 163 -4.53 13.49 4.65
C HIS A 163 -3.11 12.94 4.80
N PHE A 164 -2.15 13.40 3.99
CA PHE A 164 -0.89 12.70 3.83
C PHE A 164 0.32 13.44 4.40
N ALA A 165 1.14 12.70 5.13
CA ALA A 165 2.48 13.14 5.51
C ALA A 165 3.47 13.07 4.34
N ALA A 166 3.29 12.11 3.42
CA ALA A 166 4.01 12.01 2.15
C ALA A 166 3.29 11.09 1.17
N ILE A 167 3.57 11.26 -0.13
CA ILE A 167 2.99 10.48 -1.23
C ILE A 167 4.13 9.95 -2.11
N ALA A 168 4.05 8.67 -2.50
CA ALA A 168 5.05 8.04 -3.35
C ALA A 168 4.40 7.30 -4.55
N PRO A 169 3.92 8.01 -5.58
CA PRO A 169 3.37 7.37 -6.77
C PRO A 169 4.46 6.68 -7.60
N VAL A 170 4.21 5.43 -7.98
CA VAL A 170 5.11 4.61 -8.78
C VAL A 170 4.49 4.34 -10.14
N VAL A 171 5.11 4.85 -11.18
CA VAL A 171 4.63 4.66 -12.56
C VAL A 171 3.15 5.03 -12.70
N GLY A 172 2.88 6.31 -12.81
CA GLY A 172 1.54 6.87 -12.94
C GLY A 172 1.62 8.30 -13.46
N GLY A 173 0.47 8.91 -13.66
CA GLY A 173 0.38 10.29 -14.10
C GLY A 173 -0.82 11.01 -13.50
N ILE A 174 -0.90 12.31 -13.73
CA ILE A 174 -2.03 13.12 -13.29
C ILE A 174 -3.14 13.03 -14.33
N GLY A 175 -4.18 12.24 -14.00
CA GLY A 175 -5.34 12.11 -14.86
C GLY A 175 -6.27 11.00 -14.40
N PRO A 176 -7.57 11.10 -14.73
CA PRO A 176 -8.57 10.20 -14.17
C PRO A 176 -8.54 8.78 -14.75
N GLY A 177 -7.97 8.56 -15.91
CA GLY A 177 -8.20 7.30 -16.59
C GLY A 177 -7.00 6.62 -17.24
N GLY A 178 -5.84 7.25 -17.33
CA GLY A 178 -4.70 6.62 -17.98
C GLY A 178 -3.66 7.60 -18.54
N PRO A 179 -2.67 7.09 -19.30
CA PRO A 179 -1.48 7.85 -19.70
C PRO A 179 -1.73 9.11 -20.54
N LYS A 180 -2.89 9.22 -21.18
CA LYS A 180 -3.23 10.33 -22.07
C LYS A 180 -4.23 11.33 -21.48
N ASP A 181 -4.74 11.05 -20.30
CA ASP A 181 -5.79 11.86 -19.68
C ASP A 181 -5.18 12.78 -18.63
N VAL A 182 -4.91 14.01 -19.00
CA VAL A 182 -4.55 15.05 -18.04
C VAL A 182 -5.83 15.62 -17.44
N THR A 183 -5.88 15.73 -16.10
CA THR A 183 -7.04 16.33 -15.42
C THR A 183 -7.20 17.79 -15.79
N LYS A 184 -8.46 18.24 -15.96
CA LYS A 184 -8.78 19.66 -16.14
C LYS A 184 -8.48 20.50 -14.89
N GLU A 185 -8.25 19.82 -13.75
CA GLU A 185 -7.95 20.46 -12.46
C GLU A 185 -6.44 20.48 -12.16
N LEU A 186 -5.60 20.30 -13.17
CA LEU A 186 -4.14 20.16 -13.01
C LEU A 186 -3.52 21.28 -12.15
N GLU A 187 -3.89 22.52 -12.41
CA GLU A 187 -3.37 23.68 -11.66
C GLU A 187 -3.74 23.60 -10.17
N ARG A 188 -5.00 23.27 -9.87
CA ARG A 188 -5.46 23.07 -8.50
C ARG A 188 -4.71 21.94 -7.81
N TRP A 189 -4.51 20.83 -8.51
CA TRP A 189 -3.79 19.68 -7.95
C TRP A 189 -2.30 19.99 -7.75
N ALA A 190 -1.67 20.75 -8.65
CA ALA A 190 -0.29 21.17 -8.47
C ALA A 190 -0.12 22.01 -7.20
N VAL A 191 -1.01 22.99 -6.97
CA VAL A 191 -1.03 23.81 -5.74
C VAL A 191 -1.25 22.94 -4.49
N ASN A 192 -2.10 21.94 -4.56
CA ASN A 192 -2.36 21.04 -3.46
C ASN A 192 -1.16 20.11 -3.17
N LEU A 193 -0.58 19.52 -4.20
CA LEU A 193 0.57 18.63 -4.09
C LEU A 193 1.85 19.33 -3.63
N ALA A 194 1.96 20.65 -3.88
CA ALA A 194 3.06 21.46 -3.34
C ALA A 194 3.06 21.54 -1.80
N LYS A 195 1.97 21.18 -1.14
CA LYS A 195 1.81 21.19 0.33
C LYS A 195 2.23 19.89 1.00
N VAL A 196 2.52 18.84 0.24
CA VAL A 196 2.89 17.52 0.75
C VAL A 196 4.16 17.03 0.06
N PRO A 197 5.11 16.41 0.78
CA PRO A 197 6.26 15.76 0.17
C PRO A 197 5.85 14.68 -0.82
N VAL A 198 6.33 14.76 -2.07
CA VAL A 198 6.05 13.80 -3.13
C VAL A 198 7.34 13.19 -3.65
N TYR A 199 7.42 11.86 -3.66
CA TYR A 199 8.49 11.08 -4.28
C TYR A 199 7.92 10.27 -5.45
N ALA A 200 8.00 10.80 -6.66
CA ALA A 200 7.50 10.14 -7.86
C ALA A 200 8.57 9.25 -8.49
N PHE A 201 8.18 8.03 -8.87
CA PHE A 201 9.05 7.08 -9.58
C PHE A 201 8.48 6.81 -10.96
N ALA A 202 9.32 6.95 -11.99
CA ALA A 202 8.98 6.64 -13.38
C ALA A 202 10.14 5.91 -14.06
N GLY A 203 9.83 4.93 -14.88
CA GLY A 203 10.81 4.21 -15.68
C GLY A 203 11.16 4.97 -16.95
N ALA A 204 12.43 5.33 -17.17
CA ALA A 204 12.87 6.03 -18.39
C ALA A 204 12.60 5.26 -19.70
N LYS A 205 12.40 3.95 -19.61
CA LYS A 205 12.11 3.07 -20.77
C LYS A 205 10.73 2.42 -20.66
N ASP A 206 9.85 2.95 -19.83
CA ASP A 206 8.49 2.42 -19.68
C ASP A 206 7.68 2.75 -20.93
N LYS A 207 7.22 1.70 -21.63
CA LYS A 207 6.43 1.83 -22.86
C LYS A 207 4.92 1.87 -22.60
N VAL A 208 4.50 1.56 -21.37
CA VAL A 208 3.08 1.53 -20.97
C VAL A 208 2.67 2.85 -20.34
N VAL A 209 3.50 3.37 -19.44
CA VAL A 209 3.34 4.69 -18.81
C VAL A 209 4.62 5.48 -19.05
N PRO A 210 4.78 6.15 -20.19
CA PRO A 210 5.98 6.89 -20.53
C PRO A 210 6.35 7.94 -19.50
N ALA A 211 7.64 8.11 -19.24
CA ALA A 211 8.14 9.05 -18.25
C ALA A 211 7.75 10.50 -18.54
N GLU A 212 7.50 10.85 -19.81
CA GLU A 212 7.01 12.17 -20.22
C GLU A 212 5.67 12.52 -19.57
N ASN A 213 4.81 11.52 -19.33
CA ASN A 213 3.54 11.74 -18.62
C ASN A 213 3.73 12.16 -17.15
N ALA A 214 4.89 11.84 -16.57
CA ALA A 214 5.29 12.28 -15.25
C ALA A 214 6.10 13.59 -15.29
N GLN A 215 6.76 13.90 -16.42
CA GLN A 215 7.62 15.08 -16.59
C GLN A 215 6.85 16.34 -17.00
N SER A 216 5.69 16.21 -17.63
CA SER A 216 4.81 17.34 -17.94
C SER A 216 4.23 18.04 -16.69
N GLN A 217 4.72 17.66 -15.52
CA GLN A 217 4.26 18.10 -14.19
C GLN A 217 5.31 18.95 -13.46
N ARG A 218 6.34 19.43 -14.18
CA ARG A 218 7.33 20.38 -13.64
C ARG A 218 6.97 21.81 -13.97
#